data_a021f166dc0952c8223039a0f3e00688
#
_entry.id   a021f166dc0952c8223039a0f3e00688
#
_cell.length_a   1.000
_cell.length_b   1.000
_cell.length_c   1.000
_cell.angle_alpha   90.00
_cell.angle_beta   90.00
_cell.angle_gamma   90.00
#
_symmetry.space_group_name_H-M   'P 1'
#
loop_
_entity.id
_entity.type
_entity.pdbx_description
1 polymer ?
#
loop_
_entity_poly.entity_id
_entity_poly.type
_entity_poly.pdbx_seq_one_letter_code
_entity_poly.pdbx_strand_id
1 'polypeptide(L)'
;MAIYVLKPFDRNFKGDMIADIKLCLAARELIAGQYEASLGGGVYKKRIPLGAGKSGGARAIIAFKSQKHLFFVNGYAKSTTKSGIREIKEDELNLYRQVASQLFAMTTEQERAAIKARKMREVICDG
;
A
#
# COMPACT_ATOMS: atom_id res chain seq x y z
N MET A 1 4.01 12.52 9.74
CA MET A 1 3.59 11.20 9.25
C MET A 1 4.58 10.70 8.22
N ALA A 2 5.01 9.47 8.33
CA ALA A 2 5.87 8.84 7.33
C ALA A 2 5.05 7.90 6.43
N ILE A 3 5.57 7.63 5.24
CA ILE A 3 4.99 6.70 4.28
C ILE A 3 5.97 5.56 4.09
N TYR A 4 5.51 4.34 4.32
CA TYR A 4 6.34 3.14 4.21
C TYR A 4 5.77 2.20 3.16
N VAL A 5 6.66 1.44 2.54
CA VAL A 5 6.29 0.38 1.58
C VAL A 5 6.83 -0.93 2.12
N LEU A 6 5.97 -1.91 2.29
CA LEU A 6 6.34 -3.23 2.74
C LEU A 6 6.92 -4.05 1.60
N LYS A 7 7.80 -4.98 1.91
CA LYS A 7 8.47 -5.83 0.94
C LYS A 7 7.52 -6.54 -0.03
N PRO A 8 6.37 -7.09 0.41
CA PRO A 8 5.44 -7.74 -0.51
C PRO A 8 4.93 -6.81 -1.61
N PHE A 9 4.69 -5.52 -1.30
CA PHE A 9 4.28 -4.55 -2.31
C PHE A 9 5.35 -4.42 -3.40
N ASP A 10 6.59 -4.13 -3.00
CA ASP A 10 7.70 -3.96 -3.96
C ASP A 10 7.93 -5.23 -4.77
N ARG A 11 7.82 -6.40 -4.13
CA ARG A 11 8.03 -7.68 -4.80
C ARG A 11 7.03 -7.88 -5.94
N ASN A 12 5.78 -7.47 -5.75
CA ASN A 12 4.75 -7.65 -6.76
C ASN A 12 4.89 -6.69 -7.93
N PHE A 13 5.73 -5.66 -7.81
CA PHE A 13 6.00 -4.71 -8.89
C PHE A 13 7.46 -4.72 -9.32
N LYS A 14 8.16 -5.83 -9.08
CA LYS A 14 9.60 -5.94 -9.32
C LYS A 14 10.01 -5.64 -10.77
N GLY A 15 9.20 -6.04 -11.74
CA GLY A 15 9.48 -5.79 -13.14
C GLY A 15 9.03 -4.43 -13.65
N ASP A 16 8.29 -3.69 -12.84
CA ASP A 16 7.70 -2.42 -13.25
C ASP A 16 7.43 -1.59 -12.00
N MET A 17 8.51 -1.18 -11.36
CA MET A 17 8.44 -0.48 -10.07
C MET A 17 7.65 0.81 -10.18
N ILE A 18 6.80 1.03 -9.19
CA ILE A 18 6.02 2.26 -9.10
C ILE A 18 6.90 3.35 -8.47
N ALA A 19 7.06 4.46 -9.18
CA ALA A 19 7.89 5.57 -8.73
C ALA A 19 7.35 6.18 -7.44
N ASP A 20 8.27 6.64 -6.59
CA ASP A 20 7.91 7.23 -5.30
C ASP A 20 6.94 8.40 -5.44
N ILE A 21 7.05 9.21 -6.51
CA ILE A 21 6.15 10.33 -6.72
C ILE A 21 4.70 9.86 -6.88
N LYS A 22 4.47 8.73 -7.53
CA LYS A 22 3.13 8.15 -7.67
C LYS A 22 2.61 7.61 -6.34
N LEU A 23 3.49 7.02 -5.54
CA LEU A 23 3.11 6.55 -4.20
C LEU A 23 2.76 7.72 -3.30
N CYS A 24 3.51 8.81 -3.38
CA CYS A 24 3.22 10.02 -2.62
C CYS A 24 1.86 10.63 -3.00
N LEU A 25 1.57 10.68 -4.29
CA LEU A 25 0.28 11.17 -4.77
C LEU A 25 -0.87 10.28 -4.29
N ALA A 26 -0.71 8.96 -4.40
CA ALA A 26 -1.71 8.02 -3.93
C ALA A 26 -1.98 8.17 -2.43
N ALA A 27 -0.93 8.37 -1.64
CA ALA A 27 -1.06 8.59 -0.20
C ALA A 27 -1.84 9.87 0.10
N ARG A 28 -1.53 10.97 -0.59
CA ARG A 28 -2.24 12.23 -0.41
C ARG A 28 -3.71 12.11 -0.79
N GLU A 29 -3.99 11.44 -1.89
CA GLU A 29 -5.37 11.21 -2.33
C GLU A 29 -6.14 10.39 -1.32
N LEU A 30 -5.54 9.33 -0.79
CA LEU A 30 -6.18 8.48 0.22
C LEU A 30 -6.51 9.28 1.49
N ILE A 31 -5.57 10.09 1.97
CA ILE A 31 -5.77 10.92 3.15
C ILE A 31 -6.90 11.92 2.91
N ALA A 32 -7.06 12.40 1.68
CA ALA A 32 -8.14 13.30 1.29
C ALA A 32 -9.48 12.59 1.08
N GLY A 33 -9.54 11.27 1.32
CA GLY A 33 -10.77 10.51 1.18
C GLY A 33 -10.97 9.87 -0.19
N GLN A 34 -9.98 9.93 -1.07
CA GLN A 34 -10.06 9.40 -2.43
C GLN A 34 -9.45 8.01 -2.46
N TYR A 35 -10.28 6.99 -2.41
CA TYR A 35 -9.87 5.58 -2.47
C TYR A 35 -11.00 4.75 -3.09
N GLU A 36 -10.66 3.55 -3.57
CA GLU A 36 -11.64 2.68 -4.22
C GLU A 36 -12.58 2.02 -3.23
N ALA A 37 -12.05 1.56 -2.09
CA ALA A 37 -12.86 0.92 -1.07
C ALA A 37 -12.17 1.04 0.29
N SER A 38 -12.99 1.17 1.34
CA SER A 38 -12.56 1.02 2.73
C SER A 38 -12.88 -0.41 3.14
N LEU A 39 -11.86 -1.13 3.61
CA LEU A 39 -11.98 -2.55 3.92
C LEU A 39 -12.07 -2.83 5.42
N GLY A 40 -12.15 -1.77 6.23
CA GLY A 40 -12.23 -1.90 7.68
C GLY A 40 -10.87 -2.00 8.34
N GLY A 41 -10.80 -1.64 9.62
CA GLY A 41 -9.56 -1.74 10.40
C GLY A 41 -8.43 -0.82 9.92
N GLY A 42 -8.74 0.24 9.17
CA GLY A 42 -7.73 1.11 8.61
C GLY A 42 -7.09 0.57 7.34
N VAL A 43 -7.74 -0.38 6.68
CA VAL A 43 -7.26 -0.96 5.42
C VAL A 43 -8.07 -0.41 4.27
N TYR A 44 -7.38 0.01 3.20
CA TYR A 44 -8.00 0.63 2.04
C TYR A 44 -7.48 0.02 0.75
N LYS A 45 -8.32 0.03 -0.27
CA LYS A 45 -7.96 -0.35 -1.63
C LYS A 45 -7.88 0.93 -2.46
N LYS A 46 -6.73 1.17 -3.09
CA LYS A 46 -6.45 2.40 -3.83
C LYS A 46 -5.91 2.08 -5.20
N ARG A 47 -6.48 2.72 -6.23
CA ARG A 47 -5.98 2.61 -7.59
C ARG A 47 -4.77 3.51 -7.78
N ILE A 48 -3.73 2.98 -8.44
CA ILE A 48 -2.54 3.75 -8.84
C ILE A 48 -2.36 3.59 -10.35
N PRO A 49 -2.41 4.68 -11.13
CA PRO A 49 -2.15 4.60 -12.57
C PRO A 49 -0.72 4.17 -12.85
N LEU A 50 -0.53 3.25 -13.79
CA LEU A 50 0.80 2.74 -14.16
C LEU A 50 1.38 3.39 -15.42
N GLY A 51 0.62 4.27 -16.08
CA GLY A 51 1.08 4.96 -17.27
C GLY A 51 0.54 4.34 -18.56
N ALA A 52 1.03 4.87 -19.69
CA ALA A 52 0.53 4.51 -21.01
C ALA A 52 0.70 3.03 -21.32
N GLY A 53 -0.32 2.40 -21.90
CA GLY A 53 -0.28 0.98 -22.26
C GLY A 53 -0.54 0.02 -21.11
N LYS A 54 -0.76 0.52 -19.90
CA LYS A 54 -1.02 -0.29 -18.71
C LYS A 54 -2.49 -0.15 -18.31
N SER A 55 -3.35 -0.88 -18.99
CA SER A 55 -4.79 -0.82 -18.76
C SER A 55 -5.17 -1.20 -17.33
N GLY A 56 -6.02 -0.37 -16.71
CA GLY A 56 -6.53 -0.62 -15.36
C GLY A 56 -5.59 -0.25 -14.22
N GLY A 57 -4.31 0.02 -14.50
CA GLY A 57 -3.34 0.41 -13.49
C GLY A 57 -3.07 -0.67 -12.46
N ALA A 58 -2.64 -0.24 -11.28
CA ALA A 58 -2.40 -1.11 -10.14
C ALA A 58 -3.46 -0.87 -9.06
N ARG A 59 -3.59 -1.84 -8.18
CA ARG A 59 -4.35 -1.70 -6.93
C ARG A 59 -3.40 -1.88 -5.77
N ALA A 60 -3.44 -0.94 -4.83
CA ALA A 60 -2.65 -1.00 -3.61
C ALA A 60 -3.55 -1.29 -2.44
N ILE A 61 -3.09 -2.16 -1.55
CA ILE A 61 -3.70 -2.36 -0.24
C ILE A 61 -2.90 -1.51 0.73
N ILE A 62 -3.55 -0.54 1.35
CA ILE A 62 -2.90 0.48 2.17
C ILE A 62 -3.46 0.43 3.59
N ALA A 63 -2.59 0.45 4.58
CA ALA A 63 -2.95 0.62 5.98
C ALA A 63 -2.74 2.08 6.36
N PHE A 64 -3.79 2.75 6.80
CA PHE A 64 -3.73 4.13 7.25
C PHE A 64 -4.74 4.39 8.34
N LYS A 65 -4.30 5.13 9.36
CA LYS A 65 -5.14 5.60 10.44
C LYS A 65 -4.68 6.99 10.82
N SER A 66 -5.63 7.87 11.19
CA SER A 66 -5.31 9.23 11.59
C SER A 66 -4.23 9.25 12.68
N GLN A 67 -3.26 10.14 12.55
CA GLN A 67 -2.14 10.31 13.48
C GLN A 67 -1.16 9.11 13.51
N LYS A 68 -1.29 8.18 12.56
CA LYS A 68 -0.36 7.07 12.38
C LYS A 68 0.35 7.23 11.04
N HIS A 69 1.35 6.37 10.79
CA HIS A 69 2.01 6.32 9.49
C HIS A 69 1.11 5.61 8.46
N LEU A 70 1.43 5.81 7.20
CA LEU A 70 0.73 5.16 6.10
C LEU A 70 1.63 4.08 5.51
N PHE A 71 1.08 2.88 5.26
CA PHE A 71 1.84 1.74 4.80
C PHE A 71 1.22 1.16 3.53
N PHE A 72 2.02 1.06 2.46
CA PHE A 72 1.65 0.26 1.29
C PHE A 72 1.96 -1.19 1.64
N VAL A 73 0.92 -1.96 1.97
CA VAL A 73 1.07 -3.31 2.53
C VAL A 73 1.28 -4.34 1.43
N ASN A 74 0.50 -4.25 0.37
CA ASN A 74 0.55 -5.19 -0.74
C ASN A 74 -0.07 -4.52 -1.96
N GLY A 75 0.06 -5.16 -3.11
CA GLY A 75 -0.54 -4.62 -4.33
C GLY A 75 -0.44 -5.61 -5.47
N TYR A 76 -1.16 -5.29 -6.55
CA TYR A 76 -1.16 -6.09 -7.76
C TYR A 76 -1.49 -5.22 -8.95
N ALA A 77 -0.97 -5.60 -10.12
CA ALA A 77 -1.35 -4.97 -11.38
C ALA A 77 -2.68 -5.60 -11.82
N LYS A 78 -3.66 -4.76 -12.16
CA LYS A 78 -4.99 -5.25 -12.56
C LYS A 78 -4.91 -6.14 -13.79
N SER A 79 -3.99 -5.84 -14.69
CA SER A 79 -3.79 -6.62 -15.93
C SER A 79 -3.31 -8.04 -15.68
N THR A 80 -2.81 -8.36 -14.48
CA THR A 80 -2.36 -9.71 -14.14
C THR A 80 -3.49 -10.61 -13.65
N THR A 81 -4.68 -10.06 -13.44
CA THR A 81 -5.83 -10.85 -13.00
C THR A 81 -6.59 -11.36 -14.23
N LYS A 82 -7.04 -12.59 -14.16
CA LYS A 82 -7.65 -13.29 -15.29
C LYS A 82 -8.86 -12.57 -15.89
N SER A 83 -9.68 -11.95 -15.03
CA SER A 83 -10.88 -11.22 -15.45
C SER A 83 -10.68 -9.70 -15.42
N GLY A 84 -9.48 -9.23 -15.08
CA GLY A 84 -9.23 -7.82 -14.82
C GLY A 84 -9.81 -7.35 -13.50
N ILE A 85 -10.46 -8.23 -12.77
CA ILE A 85 -11.08 -7.94 -11.47
C ILE A 85 -10.59 -8.97 -10.46
N ARG A 86 -10.08 -8.49 -9.33
CA ARG A 86 -9.69 -9.36 -8.24
C ARG A 86 -10.51 -9.01 -7.03
N GLU A 87 -11.28 -9.98 -6.56
CA GLU A 87 -11.98 -9.85 -5.30
C GLU A 87 -11.08 -10.31 -4.17
N ILE A 88 -11.06 -9.53 -3.09
CA ILE A 88 -10.30 -9.88 -1.90
C ILE A 88 -11.20 -10.76 -1.03
N LYS A 89 -10.75 -11.98 -0.76
CA LYS A 89 -11.51 -12.94 0.03
C LYS A 89 -11.51 -12.55 1.51
N GLU A 90 -12.50 -13.05 2.24
CA GLU A 90 -12.69 -12.70 3.65
C GLU A 90 -11.49 -13.03 4.52
N ASP A 91 -10.86 -14.18 4.32
CA ASP A 91 -9.66 -14.56 5.07
C ASP A 91 -8.48 -13.66 4.75
N GLU A 92 -8.35 -13.24 3.50
CA GLU A 92 -7.34 -12.27 3.07
C GLU A 92 -7.59 -10.89 3.69
N LEU A 93 -8.83 -10.44 3.74
CA LEU A 93 -9.21 -9.19 4.41
C LEU A 93 -8.83 -9.21 5.88
N ASN A 94 -9.14 -10.31 6.56
CA ASN A 94 -8.83 -10.47 7.98
C ASN A 94 -7.32 -10.42 8.22
N LEU A 95 -6.55 -11.03 7.33
CA LEU A 95 -5.09 -10.98 7.41
C LEU A 95 -4.57 -9.54 7.27
N TYR A 96 -5.08 -8.80 6.30
CA TYR A 96 -4.69 -7.39 6.12
C TYR A 96 -5.05 -6.54 7.33
N ARG A 97 -6.21 -6.77 7.95
CA ARG A 97 -6.61 -6.05 9.15
C ARG A 97 -5.69 -6.36 10.32
N GLN A 98 -5.26 -7.61 10.46
CA GLN A 98 -4.29 -8.00 11.49
C GLN A 98 -2.94 -7.34 11.26
N VAL A 99 -2.45 -7.36 10.02
CA VAL A 99 -1.20 -6.70 9.66
C VAL A 99 -1.28 -5.20 9.95
N ALA A 100 -2.38 -4.55 9.57
CA ALA A 100 -2.57 -3.13 9.82
C ALA A 100 -2.52 -2.82 11.32
N SER A 101 -3.20 -3.63 12.14
CA SER A 101 -3.18 -3.46 13.59
C SER A 101 -1.77 -3.54 14.15
N GLN A 102 -0.97 -4.50 13.68
CA GLN A 102 0.42 -4.65 14.10
C GLN A 102 1.27 -3.45 13.66
N LEU A 103 1.07 -2.97 12.43
CA LEU A 103 1.81 -1.82 11.92
C LEU A 103 1.51 -0.55 12.72
N PHE A 104 0.23 -0.33 13.05
CA PHE A 104 -0.16 0.85 13.84
C PHE A 104 0.37 0.81 15.27
N ALA A 105 0.66 -0.38 15.79
CA ALA A 105 1.19 -0.56 17.14
C ALA A 105 2.72 -0.53 17.20
N MET A 106 3.41 -0.45 16.06
CA MET A 106 4.88 -0.46 16.05
C MET A 106 5.46 0.77 16.74
N THR A 107 6.49 0.53 17.55
CA THR A 107 7.29 1.62 18.12
C THR A 107 8.26 2.15 17.08
N THR A 108 8.83 3.34 17.32
CA THR A 108 9.88 3.90 16.46
C THR A 108 11.06 2.94 16.31
N GLU A 109 11.43 2.26 17.39
CA GLU A 109 12.52 1.29 17.36
C GLU A 109 12.20 0.09 16.48
N GLN A 110 10.97 -0.39 16.54
CA GLN A 110 10.51 -1.50 15.70
C GLN A 110 10.48 -1.09 14.23
N GLU A 111 10.06 0.14 13.93
CA GLU A 111 10.09 0.68 12.57
C GLU A 111 11.51 0.71 12.02
N ARG A 112 12.46 1.22 12.82
CA ARG A 112 13.87 1.27 12.43
C ARG A 112 14.43 -0.12 12.18
N ALA A 113 14.08 -1.09 13.03
CA ALA A 113 14.53 -2.47 12.88
C ALA A 113 13.98 -3.10 11.61
N ALA A 114 12.71 -2.82 11.28
CA ALA A 114 12.09 -3.33 10.05
C ALA A 114 12.77 -2.76 8.80
N ILE A 115 13.11 -1.47 8.82
CA ILE A 115 13.82 -0.82 7.71
C ILE A 115 15.22 -1.41 7.56
N LYS A 116 15.94 -1.57 8.66
CA LYS A 116 17.28 -2.15 8.65
C LYS A 116 17.26 -3.59 8.13
N ALA A 117 16.22 -4.35 8.49
CA ALA A 117 16.05 -5.72 8.04
C ALA A 117 15.49 -5.82 6.61
N ARG A 118 15.25 -4.68 5.96
CA ARG A 118 14.70 -4.59 4.60
C ARG A 118 13.32 -5.21 4.46
N LYS A 119 12.55 -5.20 5.53
CA LYS A 119 11.15 -5.64 5.51
C LYS A 119 10.21 -4.54 5.03
N MET A 120 10.65 -3.29 5.14
CA MET A 120 9.96 -2.13 4.59
C MET A 120 10.97 -1.02 4.30
N ARG A 121 10.54 -0.05 3.48
CA ARG A 121 11.34 1.13 3.17
C ARG A 121 10.47 2.38 3.31
N GLU A 122 11.12 3.49 3.56
CA GLU A 122 10.43 4.78 3.63
C GLU A 122 10.38 5.43 2.25
N VAL A 123 9.23 5.99 1.91
CA VAL A 123 9.05 6.78 0.69
C VAL A 123 9.21 8.24 1.06
N ILE A 124 10.14 8.92 0.40
CA ILE A 124 10.41 10.34 0.65
C ILE A 124 9.64 11.16 -0.38
N CYS A 125 8.78 12.02 0.11
CA CYS A 125 7.97 12.89 -0.73
C CYS A 125 8.54 14.31 -0.67
N ASP A 126 9.00 14.82 -1.80
CA ASP A 126 9.53 16.17 -1.90
C ASP A 126 8.39 17.18 -2.03
N GLY A 127 8.44 18.18 -1.20
CA GLY A 127 7.51 19.28 -1.24
C GLY A 127 6.12 18.97 -0.79
#